data_84aed844108a44f54c809223849d95f9
#
_entry.id   84aed844108a44f54c809223849d95f9
#
_cell.length_a   1.000
_cell.length_b   1.000
_cell.length_c   1.000
_cell.angle_alpha   90.00
_cell.angle_beta   90.00
_cell.angle_gamma   90.00
#
_symmetry.space_group_name_H-M   'P 1'
#
loop_
_entity.id
_entity.type
_entity.pdbx_description
1 polymer ?
#
loop_
_entity_poly.entity_id
_entity_poly.type
_entity_poly.pdbx_seq_one_letter_code
_entity_poly.pdbx_strand_id
1 'polypeptide(L)'
;VAEKTKRKPEKAQEDKSDFGSEQSSSDSEGICILDFRSKVQQNTNQSILRLEGVNDSQAASYYFGKRVVYIYKTSTGQKTRDSEYKNIIILDIWGRIARAHGNTGAVLARFAHNLPPRAIGSTLRVMLFPQRD
;
A
#
# COMPACT_ATOMS: atom_id res chain seq x y z
N VAL A 1 -4.24 45.83 -46.22
CA VAL A 1 -4.62 45.61 -44.83
C VAL A 1 -4.84 44.13 -44.63
N ALA A 2 -3.83 43.41 -44.10
CA ALA A 2 -3.88 41.97 -43.88
C ALA A 2 -4.10 41.71 -42.39
N GLU A 3 -5.24 41.15 -42.07
CA GLU A 3 -5.68 40.75 -40.73
C GLU A 3 -4.98 39.46 -40.33
N LYS A 4 -4.08 39.53 -39.33
CA LYS A 4 -3.41 38.33 -38.76
C LYS A 4 -4.32 37.70 -37.71
N THR A 5 -5.00 36.62 -38.11
CA THR A 5 -5.75 35.76 -37.21
C THR A 5 -4.77 34.98 -36.31
N LYS A 6 -4.69 35.29 -35.04
CA LYS A 6 -3.96 34.55 -34.01
C LYS A 6 -4.69 33.25 -33.75
N ARG A 7 -4.17 32.13 -34.22
CA ARG A 7 -4.61 30.78 -33.82
C ARG A 7 -4.12 30.54 -32.37
N LYS A 8 -5.07 30.26 -31.50
CA LYS A 8 -4.88 29.83 -30.13
C LYS A 8 -4.33 28.43 -30.14
N PRO A 9 -3.29 28.05 -29.36
CA PRO A 9 -2.82 26.69 -29.34
C PRO A 9 -3.87 25.80 -28.64
N GLU A 10 -4.28 24.78 -29.36
CA GLU A 10 -5.14 23.71 -28.92
C GLU A 10 -4.41 22.94 -27.80
N LYS A 11 -5.06 22.84 -26.62
CA LYS A 11 -4.53 22.06 -25.51
C LYS A 11 -4.55 20.60 -25.91
N ALA A 12 -3.35 20.01 -26.03
CA ALA A 12 -3.21 18.56 -26.12
C ALA A 12 -3.87 17.93 -24.88
N GLN A 13 -4.87 17.11 -25.11
CA GLN A 13 -5.42 16.22 -24.09
C GLN A 13 -4.29 15.24 -23.74
N GLU A 14 -3.83 15.31 -22.49
CA GLU A 14 -3.01 14.26 -21.93
C GLU A 14 -3.91 13.02 -21.80
N ASP A 15 -3.70 12.08 -22.70
CA ASP A 15 -4.17 10.71 -22.54
C ASP A 15 -3.51 10.17 -21.27
N LYS A 16 -4.30 10.17 -20.17
CA LYS A 16 -4.00 9.36 -19.02
C LYS A 16 -4.08 7.90 -19.50
N SER A 17 -2.94 7.37 -19.92
CA SER A 17 -2.79 5.94 -20.05
C SER A 17 -3.05 5.37 -18.66
N ASP A 18 -4.26 4.85 -18.50
CA ASP A 18 -4.69 4.02 -17.40
C ASP A 18 -3.79 2.78 -17.45
N PHE A 19 -2.71 2.84 -16.67
CA PHE A 19 -1.85 1.69 -16.46
C PHE A 19 -2.65 0.75 -15.57
N GLY A 20 -3.53 -0.02 -16.22
CA GLY A 20 -4.31 -1.07 -15.60
C GLY A 20 -3.33 -1.99 -14.86
N SER A 21 -3.31 -1.87 -13.54
CA SER A 21 -2.70 -2.85 -12.68
C SER A 21 -3.45 -4.15 -12.92
N GLU A 22 -2.89 -5.04 -13.74
CA GLU A 22 -3.31 -6.43 -13.76
C GLU A 22 -3.12 -6.95 -12.33
N GLN A 23 -4.20 -6.96 -11.57
CA GLN A 23 -4.26 -7.63 -10.29
C GLN A 23 -4.05 -9.11 -10.58
N SER A 24 -2.86 -9.60 -10.29
CA SER A 24 -2.65 -11.04 -10.26
C SER A 24 -3.61 -11.59 -9.20
N SER A 25 -4.38 -12.61 -9.56
CA SER A 25 -5.41 -13.26 -8.73
C SER A 25 -4.90 -13.91 -7.44
N SER A 26 -3.64 -13.68 -7.10
CA SER A 26 -2.95 -14.22 -5.93
C SER A 26 -2.82 -13.25 -4.75
N ASP A 27 -3.33 -12.03 -4.88
CA ASP A 27 -3.18 -11.00 -3.88
C ASP A 27 -4.56 -10.53 -3.40
N SER A 28 -4.69 -10.23 -2.12
CA SER A 28 -5.83 -9.50 -1.57
C SER A 28 -5.35 -8.17 -0.96
N GLU A 29 -6.20 -7.18 -1.01
CA GLU A 29 -5.88 -5.89 -0.43
C GLU A 29 -6.18 -5.87 1.07
N GLY A 30 -5.33 -5.16 1.81
CA GLY A 30 -5.52 -4.87 3.22
C GLY A 30 -5.23 -3.40 3.48
N ILE A 31 -5.92 -2.82 4.44
CA ILE A 31 -5.71 -1.43 4.86
C ILE A 31 -5.08 -1.44 6.24
N CYS A 32 -3.98 -0.73 6.41
CA CYS A 32 -3.39 -0.50 7.72
C CYS A 32 -4.27 0.49 8.50
N ILE A 33 -4.86 0.06 9.61
CA ILE A 33 -5.73 0.91 10.40
C ILE A 33 -4.89 1.73 11.38
N LEU A 34 -4.10 1.05 12.21
CA LEU A 34 -3.24 1.68 13.22
C LEU A 34 -2.27 0.65 13.81
N ASP A 35 -1.29 1.13 14.57
CA ASP A 35 -0.44 0.28 15.37
C ASP A 35 -1.18 -0.23 16.61
N PHE A 36 -0.79 -1.41 17.08
CA PHE A 36 -1.34 -1.97 18.31
C PHE A 36 -0.97 -1.08 19.50
N ARG A 37 -1.97 -0.55 20.18
CA ARG A 37 -1.76 0.42 21.27
C ARG A 37 -2.78 0.30 22.40
N SER A 38 -2.37 0.71 23.59
CA SER A 38 -3.26 1.11 24.68
C SER A 38 -3.48 2.63 24.66
N LYS A 39 -4.23 3.17 25.63
CA LYS A 39 -4.46 4.63 25.73
C LYS A 39 -3.14 5.41 25.83
N VAL A 40 -2.15 4.89 26.55
CA VAL A 40 -0.90 5.57 26.89
C VAL A 40 0.31 4.99 26.15
N GLN A 41 0.31 3.70 25.88
CA GLN A 41 1.46 2.99 25.32
C GLN A 41 1.15 2.45 23.93
N GLN A 42 2.11 2.58 23.02
CA GLN A 42 2.02 2.11 21.65
C GLN A 42 3.10 1.06 21.38
N ASN A 43 2.69 -0.08 20.81
CA ASN A 43 3.57 -1.14 20.36
C ASN A 43 3.70 -1.09 18.83
N THR A 44 4.71 -0.38 18.35
CA THR A 44 4.93 -0.15 16.92
C THR A 44 5.38 -1.40 16.16
N ASN A 45 5.77 -2.47 16.85
CA ASN A 45 6.15 -3.75 16.25
C ASN A 45 4.95 -4.59 15.76
N GLN A 46 3.74 -4.20 16.12
CA GLN A 46 2.50 -4.87 15.71
C GLN A 46 1.55 -3.84 15.10
N SER A 47 1.03 -4.14 13.93
CA SER A 47 0.10 -3.28 13.23
C SER A 47 -1.23 -4.00 13.01
N ILE A 48 -2.33 -3.28 13.17
CA ILE A 48 -3.67 -3.78 12.94
C ILE A 48 -4.05 -3.53 11.50
N LEU A 49 -4.40 -4.59 10.78
CA LEU A 49 -4.81 -4.55 9.40
C LEU A 49 -6.28 -4.94 9.27
N ARG A 50 -6.99 -4.26 8.39
CA ARG A 50 -8.32 -4.66 7.95
C ARG A 50 -8.19 -5.26 6.55
N LEU A 51 -8.62 -6.49 6.41
CA LEU A 51 -8.61 -7.21 5.14
C LEU A 51 -9.92 -6.95 4.39
N GLU A 52 -9.84 -6.81 3.09
CA GLU A 52 -11.02 -6.67 2.25
C GLU A 52 -11.82 -7.96 2.24
N GLY A 53 -13.15 -7.84 2.38
CA GLY A 53 -14.07 -8.99 2.38
C GLY A 53 -14.05 -9.87 3.63
N VAL A 54 -13.27 -9.52 4.66
CA VAL A 54 -13.17 -10.27 5.92
C VAL A 54 -13.88 -9.52 7.04
N ASN A 55 -15.02 -10.05 7.50
CA ASN A 55 -15.85 -9.42 8.52
C ASN A 55 -15.88 -10.20 9.85
N ASP A 56 -15.40 -11.44 9.84
CA ASP A 56 -15.45 -12.34 10.98
C ASP A 56 -14.06 -12.81 11.39
N SER A 57 -13.87 -13.10 12.67
CA SER A 57 -12.63 -13.68 13.18
C SER A 57 -12.36 -15.08 12.62
N GLN A 58 -13.42 -15.84 12.32
CA GLN A 58 -13.30 -17.16 11.72
C GLN A 58 -12.76 -17.08 10.28
N ALA A 59 -13.29 -16.16 9.46
CA ALA A 59 -12.76 -15.88 8.12
C ALA A 59 -11.31 -15.35 8.18
N ALA A 60 -10.98 -14.54 9.18
CA ALA A 60 -9.63 -14.04 9.40
C ALA A 60 -8.62 -15.15 9.67
N SER A 61 -9.05 -16.28 10.21
CA SER A 61 -8.17 -17.44 10.51
C SER A 61 -7.50 -18.02 9.26
N TYR A 62 -8.14 -17.92 8.11
CA TYR A 62 -7.57 -18.33 6.82
C TYR A 62 -6.29 -17.57 6.47
N TYR A 63 -6.19 -16.33 6.90
CA TYR A 63 -5.06 -15.45 6.59
C TYR A 63 -3.88 -15.57 7.56
N PHE A 64 -4.00 -16.38 8.61
CA PHE A 64 -2.91 -16.53 9.59
C PHE A 64 -1.65 -17.12 8.94
N GLY A 65 -0.51 -16.49 9.18
CA GLY A 65 0.78 -16.88 8.62
C GLY A 65 1.04 -16.39 7.20
N LYS A 66 0.05 -15.82 6.51
CA LYS A 66 0.24 -15.25 5.17
C LYS A 66 1.12 -14.03 5.21
N ARG A 67 1.87 -13.82 4.13
CA ARG A 67 2.78 -12.67 4.00
C ARG A 67 2.03 -11.42 3.63
N VAL A 68 2.48 -10.31 4.18
CA VAL A 68 1.98 -8.97 3.87
C VAL A 68 3.15 -8.11 3.44
N VAL A 69 2.95 -7.26 2.46
CA VAL A 69 3.96 -6.31 2.01
C VAL A 69 3.39 -4.89 1.96
N TYR A 70 4.14 -3.95 2.48
CA TYR A 70 3.92 -2.52 2.31
C TYR A 70 4.88 -1.99 1.27
N ILE A 71 4.35 -1.50 0.16
CA ILE A 71 5.13 -0.97 -0.96
C ILE A 71 4.98 0.55 -0.97
N TYR A 72 6.10 1.26 -0.97
CA TYR A 72 6.08 2.71 -1.05
C TYR A 72 7.15 3.23 -2.01
N LYS A 73 6.84 4.37 -2.62
CA LYS A 73 7.73 5.04 -3.55
C LYS A 73 8.45 6.16 -2.82
N THR A 74 9.75 6.24 -3.00
CA THR A 74 10.57 7.35 -2.53
C THR A 74 11.33 7.96 -3.70
N SER A 75 11.45 9.27 -3.71
CA SER A 75 12.30 9.97 -4.67
C SER A 75 13.60 10.36 -3.97
N THR A 76 14.71 9.83 -4.42
CA THR A 76 16.02 10.36 -4.04
C THR A 76 16.26 11.63 -4.82
N GLY A 77 16.21 12.77 -4.11
CA GLY A 77 16.44 14.08 -4.70
C GLY A 77 17.92 14.35 -4.98
N GLN A 78 18.61 13.46 -5.70
CA GLN A 78 19.93 13.74 -6.20
C GLN A 78 19.77 14.59 -7.47
N LYS A 79 19.85 15.91 -7.31
CA LYS A 79 19.95 16.86 -8.40
C LYS A 79 21.25 16.62 -9.14
N THR A 80 21.22 15.82 -10.16
CA THR A 80 22.29 15.81 -11.17
C THR A 80 22.06 17.01 -12.08
N ARG A 81 23.11 17.72 -12.38
CA ARG A 81 23.11 19.06 -13.02
C ARG A 81 22.44 19.11 -14.40
N ASP A 82 22.21 17.96 -15.05
CA ASP A 82 21.79 17.86 -16.45
C ASP A 82 20.56 16.97 -16.72
N SER A 83 19.88 16.46 -15.71
CA SER A 83 18.66 15.67 -15.98
C SER A 83 17.65 15.75 -14.84
N GLU A 84 16.45 16.17 -15.16
CA GLU A 84 15.27 16.16 -14.28
C GLU A 84 14.70 14.75 -14.05
N TYR A 85 15.48 13.70 -14.23
CA TYR A 85 15.04 12.32 -13.95
C TYR A 85 15.01 12.12 -12.44
N LYS A 86 13.82 12.22 -11.85
CA LYS A 86 13.55 11.79 -10.50
C LYS A 86 13.66 10.26 -10.47
N ASN A 87 14.75 9.73 -9.96
CA ASN A 87 14.87 8.31 -9.73
C ASN A 87 13.85 7.91 -8.66
N ILE A 88 12.80 7.24 -9.06
CA ILE A 88 11.78 6.69 -8.15
C ILE A 88 12.32 5.35 -7.68
N ILE A 89 12.61 5.26 -6.39
CA ILE A 89 12.98 3.99 -5.75
C ILE A 89 11.72 3.39 -5.14
N ILE A 90 11.44 2.15 -5.47
CA ILE A 90 10.37 1.35 -4.88
C ILE A 90 10.99 0.58 -3.73
N LEU A 91 10.47 0.78 -2.53
CA LEU A 91 10.88 0.07 -1.32
C LEU A 91 9.72 -0.75 -0.79
N ASP A 92 10.05 -1.90 -0.21
CA ASP A 92 9.10 -2.84 0.35
C ASP A 92 9.44 -3.20 1.79
N ILE A 93 8.41 -3.33 2.63
CA ILE A 93 8.53 -3.81 4.00
C ILE A 93 7.65 -5.06 4.14
N TRP A 94 8.30 -6.19 4.38
CA TRP A 94 7.64 -7.47 4.53
C TRP A 94 7.23 -7.77 5.96
N GLY A 95 6.07 -8.42 6.10
CA GLY A 95 5.55 -8.89 7.37
C GLY A 95 4.76 -10.19 7.22
N ARG A 96 4.18 -10.64 8.32
CA ARG A 96 3.28 -11.80 8.39
C ARG A 96 2.10 -11.50 9.27
N ILE A 97 0.94 -12.02 8.90
CA ILE A 97 -0.26 -12.00 9.73
C ILE A 97 -0.08 -13.01 10.86
N ALA A 98 -0.23 -12.55 12.10
CA ALA A 98 -0.01 -13.35 13.29
C ALA A 98 -1.32 -13.97 13.84
N ARG A 99 -2.33 -13.12 14.07
CA ARG A 99 -3.60 -13.55 14.68
C ARG A 99 -4.73 -12.56 14.37
N ALA A 100 -5.96 -12.95 14.67
CA ALA A 100 -7.10 -12.05 14.65
C ALA A 100 -7.03 -11.01 15.79
N HIS A 101 -7.58 -9.84 15.55
CA HIS A 101 -7.78 -8.79 16.52
C HIS A 101 -9.28 -8.49 16.65
N GLY A 102 -9.88 -8.96 17.74
CA GLY A 102 -11.32 -8.84 17.94
C GLY A 102 -12.15 -9.77 17.06
N ASN A 103 -13.45 -9.47 16.92
CA ASN A 103 -14.41 -10.30 16.20
C ASN A 103 -14.82 -9.74 14.83
N THR A 104 -14.31 -8.57 14.46
CA THR A 104 -14.73 -7.82 13.25
C THR A 104 -13.86 -8.12 12.03
N GLY A 105 -13.04 -9.17 12.07
CA GLY A 105 -12.19 -9.55 10.95
C GLY A 105 -10.88 -8.78 10.84
N ALA A 106 -10.57 -7.88 11.77
CA ALA A 106 -9.26 -7.24 11.84
C ALA A 106 -8.19 -8.25 12.27
N VAL A 107 -6.98 -8.08 11.77
CA VAL A 107 -5.84 -8.97 12.05
C VAL A 107 -4.64 -8.18 12.55
N LEU A 108 -3.82 -8.83 13.37
CA LEU A 108 -2.52 -8.32 13.78
C LEU A 108 -1.44 -8.87 12.87
N ALA A 109 -0.61 -7.99 12.35
CA ALA A 109 0.56 -8.34 11.56
C ALA A 109 1.85 -7.86 12.25
N ARG A 110 2.92 -8.61 12.04
CA ARG A 110 4.29 -8.24 12.46
C ARG A 110 5.15 -8.08 11.22
N PHE A 111 5.85 -6.97 11.15
CA PHE A 111 6.75 -6.64 10.06
C PHE A 111 8.21 -6.81 10.48
N ALA A 112 9.08 -7.09 9.50
CA ALA A 112 10.52 -7.19 9.73
C ALA A 112 11.11 -5.86 10.23
N HIS A 113 10.63 -4.76 9.66
CA HIS A 113 10.87 -3.40 10.14
C HIS A 113 9.53 -2.77 10.50
N ASN A 114 9.49 -1.98 11.55
CA ASN A 114 8.27 -1.29 11.94
C ASN A 114 7.76 -0.40 10.80
N LEU A 115 6.45 -0.38 10.58
CA LEU A 115 5.86 0.46 9.56
C LEU A 115 6.05 1.94 9.91
N PRO A 116 6.36 2.79 8.93
CA PRO A 116 6.41 4.23 9.15
C PRO A 116 5.01 4.77 9.48
N PRO A 117 4.89 5.86 10.27
CA PRO A 117 3.58 6.43 10.64
C PRO A 117 2.69 6.79 9.45
N ARG A 118 3.28 7.14 8.31
CA ARG A 118 2.54 7.43 7.08
C ARG A 118 1.90 6.20 6.42
N ALA A 119 2.28 4.99 6.85
CA ALA A 119 1.65 3.75 6.37
C ALA A 119 0.23 3.57 6.93
N ILE A 120 -0.12 4.26 8.01
CA ILE A 120 -1.46 4.23 8.58
C ILE A 120 -2.45 4.83 7.56
N GLY A 121 -3.52 4.08 7.27
CA GLY A 121 -4.50 4.45 6.25
C GLY A 121 -4.10 4.10 4.81
N SER A 122 -2.89 3.60 4.58
CA SER A 122 -2.45 3.14 3.26
C SER A 122 -2.85 1.70 3.00
N THR A 123 -2.89 1.34 1.72
CA THR A 123 -3.15 -0.03 1.28
C THR A 123 -1.87 -0.87 1.36
N LEU A 124 -2.04 -2.12 1.75
CA LEU A 124 -1.02 -3.16 1.75
C LEU A 124 -1.47 -4.30 0.87
N ARG A 125 -0.54 -5.10 0.40
CA ARG A 125 -0.84 -6.34 -0.33
C ARG A 125 -0.64 -7.53 0.57
N VAL A 126 -1.67 -8.37 0.64
CA VAL A 126 -1.65 -9.64 1.38
C VAL A 126 -1.49 -10.74 0.36
N MET A 127 -0.38 -11.46 0.43
CA MET A 127 -0.12 -12.59 -0.43
C MET A 127 -0.90 -13.82 0.06
N LEU A 128 -1.51 -14.57 -0.86
CA LEU A 128 -2.28 -15.75 -0.49
C LEU A 128 -1.41 -16.99 -0.20
N PHE A 129 -0.11 -16.80 -0.12
CA PHE A 129 0.84 -17.84 0.28
C PHE A 129 1.45 -17.55 1.68
N PRO A 130 1.85 -18.58 2.46
CA PRO A 130 1.73 -20.00 2.14
C PRO A 130 0.27 -20.46 2.12
N GLN A 131 -0.04 -21.39 1.19
CA GLN A 131 -1.35 -22.01 1.15
C GLN A 131 -1.46 -22.95 2.37
N ARG A 132 -2.60 -22.90 3.06
CA ARG A 132 -2.93 -23.83 4.14
C ARG A 132 -3.99 -24.80 3.63
N ASP A 133 -3.71 -26.05 3.82
CA ASP A 133 -4.66 -27.14 3.55
C ASP A 133 -5.73 -27.20 4.64
#